data_c5be179ebf86b92cfb735dd3320e8b41
#
_entry.id   c5be179ebf86b92cfb735dd3320e8b41
#
_cell.length_a   1.000
_cell.length_b   1.000
_cell.length_c   1.000
_cell.angle_alpha   90.00
_cell.angle_beta   90.00
_cell.angle_gamma   90.00
#
_symmetry.space_group_name_H-M   'P 1'
#
loop_
_entity.id
_entity.type
_entity.pdbx_description
1 polymer ?
#
loop_
_entity_poly.entity_id
_entity_poly.type
_entity_poly.pdbx_seq_one_letter_code
_entity_poly.pdbx_strand_id
1 'polypeptide(L)'
;MLDVDVTDDTSLDRAFEQLQNSWNSLDFVVHAIAYSEKNELTGRFMNTTRANFKNSLDISSYSFVEIARRSHPMMIENGGTLLTLTYQGSNRVTPFYNVMGVAKAALEATTRYLANDLGPDGIRVNAISPGPMKTLAGAAIGGARKTFKHTEMNSPLRSNATLEAVGGTAVYLVSDAGAYTTGEVICVDGGYHVLGMPQSENI
;
A
#
# COMPACT_ATOMS: atom_id res chain seq x y z
N MET A 1 0.54 17.24 14.14
CA MET A 1 -0.37 16.33 13.40
C MET A 1 -1.27 17.20 12.56
N LEU A 2 -1.47 16.87 11.30
CA LEU A 2 -2.34 17.60 10.38
C LEU A 2 -3.55 16.72 10.06
N ASP A 3 -4.75 17.32 10.03
CA ASP A 3 -5.94 16.64 9.54
C ASP A 3 -5.98 16.76 8.02
N VAL A 4 -6.03 15.62 7.34
CA VAL A 4 -5.99 15.53 5.87
C VAL A 4 -7.08 14.60 5.40
N ASP A 5 -7.94 15.10 4.52
CA ASP A 5 -8.85 14.27 3.72
C ASP A 5 -8.25 14.15 2.30
N VAL A 6 -7.89 12.94 1.91
CA VAL A 6 -7.27 12.68 0.61
C VAL A 6 -8.25 12.76 -0.56
N THR A 7 -9.54 12.91 -0.30
CA THR A 7 -10.59 13.14 -1.30
C THR A 7 -10.88 14.63 -1.53
N ASP A 8 -10.26 15.51 -0.76
CA ASP A 8 -10.41 16.97 -0.84
C ASP A 8 -9.08 17.63 -1.18
N ASP A 9 -8.97 18.11 -2.42
CA ASP A 9 -7.78 18.82 -2.91
C ASP A 9 -7.40 20.00 -2.03
N THR A 10 -8.38 20.76 -1.52
CA THR A 10 -8.13 21.90 -0.62
C THR A 10 -7.54 21.46 0.71
N SER A 11 -7.96 20.31 1.23
CA SER A 11 -7.39 19.70 2.45
C SER A 11 -5.94 19.28 2.24
N LEU A 12 -5.65 18.64 1.10
CA LEU A 12 -4.28 18.27 0.71
C LEU A 12 -3.40 19.51 0.52
N ASP A 13 -3.86 20.52 -0.21
CA ASP A 13 -3.11 21.74 -0.47
C ASP A 13 -2.72 22.46 0.83
N ARG A 14 -3.65 22.62 1.76
CA ARG A 14 -3.38 23.21 3.09
C ARG A 14 -2.36 22.40 3.89
N ALA A 15 -2.43 21.08 3.82
CA ALA A 15 -1.48 20.24 4.54
C ALA A 15 -0.07 20.39 4.01
N PHE A 16 0.10 20.37 2.68
CA PHE A 16 1.41 20.55 2.06
C PHE A 16 1.96 21.97 2.20
N GLU A 17 1.11 22.99 2.18
CA GLU A 17 1.52 24.36 2.52
C GLU A 17 2.09 24.45 3.95
N GLN A 18 1.43 23.80 4.93
CA GLN A 18 1.92 23.76 6.31
C GLN A 18 3.24 22.97 6.42
N LEU A 19 3.42 21.88 5.65
CA LEU A 19 4.67 21.15 5.60
C LEU A 19 5.79 22.02 5.02
N GLN A 20 5.56 22.71 3.91
CA GLN A 20 6.52 23.62 3.29
C GLN A 20 6.93 24.77 4.22
N ASN A 21 5.99 25.29 5.01
CA ASN A 21 6.29 26.32 6.01
C ASN A 21 7.10 25.82 7.21
N SER A 22 7.10 24.50 7.43
CA SER A 22 7.77 23.86 8.57
C SER A 22 9.07 23.16 8.21
N TRP A 23 9.18 22.65 6.99
CA TRP A 23 10.29 21.84 6.49
C TRP A 23 10.75 22.36 5.13
N ASN A 24 12.05 22.41 4.91
CA ASN A 24 12.62 22.85 3.63
C ASN A 24 12.52 21.75 2.55
N SER A 25 12.54 20.48 2.95
CA SER A 25 12.52 19.32 2.05
C SER A 25 11.85 18.12 2.71
N LEU A 26 11.51 17.13 1.89
CA LEU A 26 11.06 15.81 2.32
C LEU A 26 12.03 14.75 1.81
N ASP A 27 12.53 13.91 2.71
CA ASP A 27 13.39 12.76 2.37
C ASP A 27 12.55 11.57 1.91
N PHE A 28 11.39 11.36 2.54
CA PHE A 28 10.46 10.29 2.15
C PHE A 28 9.02 10.59 2.55
N VAL A 29 8.10 9.91 1.89
CA VAL A 29 6.68 9.89 2.25
C VAL A 29 6.20 8.44 2.29
N VAL A 30 5.43 8.10 3.33
CA VAL A 30 4.76 6.81 3.46
C VAL A 30 3.26 6.99 3.31
N HIS A 31 2.72 6.50 2.19
CA HIS A 31 1.30 6.45 1.91
C HIS A 31 0.71 5.14 2.43
N ALA A 32 0.05 5.19 3.59
CA ALA A 32 -0.57 4.03 4.24
C ALA A 32 -2.09 4.18 4.34
N ILE A 33 -2.74 4.56 3.24
CA ILE A 33 -4.16 4.92 3.16
C ILE A 33 -4.91 3.91 2.30
N ALA A 34 -6.08 3.49 2.74
CA ALA A 34 -7.01 2.69 1.97
C ALA A 34 -8.41 2.76 2.57
N TYR A 35 -9.42 2.73 1.73
CA TYR A 35 -10.82 2.71 2.15
C TYR A 35 -11.70 1.95 1.15
N SER A 36 -12.68 1.26 1.67
CA SER A 36 -13.84 0.73 0.92
C SER A 36 -15.01 0.51 1.87
N GLU A 37 -16.23 0.54 1.35
CA GLU A 37 -17.42 0.19 2.10
C GLU A 37 -17.35 -1.26 2.59
N LYS A 38 -17.34 -1.45 3.91
CA LYS A 38 -17.12 -2.75 4.56
C LYS A 38 -18.14 -3.82 4.15
N ASN A 39 -19.39 -3.43 3.97
CA ASN A 39 -20.47 -4.32 3.55
C ASN A 39 -20.30 -4.84 2.11
N GLU A 40 -19.56 -4.14 1.25
CA GLU A 40 -19.29 -4.55 -0.12
C GLU A 40 -17.98 -5.35 -0.29
N LEU A 41 -17.19 -5.47 0.76
CA LEU A 41 -16.02 -6.37 0.79
C LEU A 41 -16.42 -7.85 0.88
N THR A 42 -17.69 -8.12 1.23
CA THR A 42 -18.25 -9.47 1.32
C THR A 42 -19.26 -9.72 0.21
N GLY A 43 -19.63 -10.99 -0.01
CA GLY A 43 -20.56 -11.37 -1.05
C GLY A 43 -19.92 -11.41 -2.45
N ARG A 44 -20.75 -11.25 -3.49
CA ARG A 44 -20.30 -11.35 -4.87
C ARG A 44 -19.67 -10.04 -5.34
N PHE A 45 -18.48 -10.09 -5.89
CA PHE A 45 -17.79 -8.94 -6.46
C PHE A 45 -18.63 -8.16 -7.48
N MET A 46 -19.39 -8.86 -8.32
CA MET A 46 -20.24 -8.23 -9.34
C MET A 46 -21.35 -7.31 -8.78
N ASN A 47 -21.60 -7.37 -7.47
CA ASN A 47 -22.57 -6.50 -6.79
C ASN A 47 -21.92 -5.21 -6.24
N THR A 48 -20.63 -5.02 -6.46
CA THR A 48 -19.96 -3.76 -6.08
C THR A 48 -20.63 -2.59 -6.78
N THR A 49 -21.05 -1.60 -6.00
CA THR A 49 -21.70 -0.40 -6.54
C THR A 49 -20.71 0.48 -7.29
N ARG A 50 -21.19 1.23 -8.26
CA ARG A 50 -20.37 2.22 -8.98
C ARG A 50 -19.78 3.26 -8.03
N ALA A 51 -20.55 3.67 -7.01
CA ALA A 51 -20.11 4.66 -6.02
C ALA A 51 -18.94 4.13 -5.22
N ASN A 52 -19.06 2.93 -4.62
CA ASN A 52 -17.97 2.33 -3.85
C ASN A 52 -16.76 1.97 -4.72
N PHE A 53 -16.96 1.51 -5.97
CA PHE A 53 -15.87 1.24 -6.89
C PHE A 53 -15.03 2.50 -7.13
N LYS A 54 -15.67 3.65 -7.45
CA LYS A 54 -14.97 4.93 -7.65
C LYS A 54 -14.26 5.37 -6.38
N ASN A 55 -14.95 5.36 -5.25
CA ASN A 55 -14.42 5.81 -3.97
C ASN A 55 -13.24 4.95 -3.49
N SER A 56 -13.32 3.63 -3.68
CA SER A 56 -12.22 2.73 -3.31
C SER A 56 -10.97 2.95 -4.15
N LEU A 57 -11.09 3.22 -5.45
CA LEU A 57 -9.96 3.53 -6.32
C LEU A 57 -9.40 4.92 -6.03
N ASP A 58 -10.25 5.89 -5.83
CA ASP A 58 -9.87 7.27 -5.51
C ASP A 58 -9.03 7.32 -4.23
N ILE A 59 -9.55 6.82 -3.12
CA ILE A 59 -8.87 6.85 -1.83
C ILE A 59 -7.68 5.90 -1.77
N SER A 60 -7.78 4.69 -2.36
CA SER A 60 -6.77 3.65 -2.14
C SER A 60 -5.71 3.56 -3.23
N SER A 61 -5.84 4.33 -4.30
CA SER A 61 -4.89 4.34 -5.43
C SER A 61 -4.59 5.75 -5.91
N TYR A 62 -5.59 6.53 -6.33
CA TYR A 62 -5.37 7.85 -6.89
C TYR A 62 -4.79 8.83 -5.87
N SER A 63 -5.16 8.75 -4.61
CA SER A 63 -4.59 9.58 -3.54
C SER A 63 -3.06 9.49 -3.47
N PHE A 64 -2.46 8.37 -3.89
CA PHE A 64 -1.00 8.24 -3.97
C PHE A 64 -0.40 9.12 -5.07
N VAL A 65 -1.11 9.30 -6.20
CA VAL A 65 -0.71 10.25 -7.26
C VAL A 65 -0.79 11.68 -6.74
N GLU A 66 -1.85 12.04 -6.02
CA GLU A 66 -2.05 13.37 -5.45
C GLU A 66 -1.00 13.72 -4.41
N ILE A 67 -0.63 12.75 -3.57
CA ILE A 67 0.45 12.92 -2.59
C ILE A 67 1.80 13.03 -3.30
N ALA A 68 2.08 12.21 -4.32
CA ALA A 68 3.31 12.28 -5.09
C ALA A 68 3.48 13.66 -5.76
N ARG A 69 2.42 14.15 -6.42
CA ARG A 69 2.40 15.47 -7.07
C ARG A 69 2.73 16.61 -6.12
N ARG A 70 2.17 16.60 -4.90
CA ARG A 70 2.39 17.65 -3.90
C ARG A 70 3.71 17.51 -3.17
N SER A 71 4.23 16.29 -3.04
CA SER A 71 5.54 16.03 -2.43
C SER A 71 6.70 16.42 -3.36
N HIS A 72 6.51 16.29 -4.67
CA HIS A 72 7.54 16.50 -5.68
C HIS A 72 8.31 17.82 -5.53
N PRO A 73 7.68 19.00 -5.35
CA PRO A 73 8.42 20.25 -5.19
C PRO A 73 9.32 20.30 -3.96
N MET A 74 9.03 19.48 -2.94
CA MET A 74 9.82 19.40 -1.72
C MET A 74 10.91 18.30 -1.78
N MET A 75 10.97 17.54 -2.85
CA MET A 75 11.89 16.40 -3.02
C MET A 75 12.84 16.59 -4.22
N ILE A 76 12.48 17.40 -5.21
CA ILE A 76 13.19 17.48 -6.50
C ILE A 76 14.67 17.87 -6.38
N GLU A 77 15.05 18.67 -5.38
CA GLU A 77 16.45 19.14 -5.24
C GLU A 77 17.37 18.04 -4.68
N ASN A 78 16.86 17.20 -3.79
CA ASN A 78 17.64 16.20 -3.07
C ASN A 78 17.29 14.76 -3.42
N GLY A 79 16.29 14.57 -4.28
CA GLY A 79 15.67 13.27 -4.47
C GLY A 79 14.85 12.83 -3.27
N GLY A 80 14.54 11.54 -3.19
CA GLY A 80 13.81 10.98 -2.05
C GLY A 80 13.08 9.68 -2.36
N THR A 81 12.15 9.31 -1.50
CA THR A 81 11.41 8.06 -1.65
C THR A 81 9.93 8.19 -1.33
N LEU A 82 9.09 7.74 -2.26
CA LEU A 82 7.67 7.53 -2.03
C LEU A 82 7.43 6.03 -1.80
N LEU A 83 6.77 5.69 -0.70
CA LEU A 83 6.47 4.32 -0.31
C LEU A 83 4.98 4.15 -0.08
N THR A 84 4.39 3.08 -0.62
CA THR A 84 3.00 2.74 -0.34
C THR A 84 2.85 1.31 0.17
N LEU A 85 1.66 1.00 0.73
CA LEU A 85 1.31 -0.34 1.20
C LEU A 85 0.25 -0.96 0.30
N THR A 86 0.58 -2.10 -0.30
CA THR A 86 -0.34 -2.92 -1.08
C THR A 86 -0.70 -4.22 -0.34
N TYR A 87 -1.30 -5.17 -1.02
CA TYR A 87 -1.62 -6.49 -0.47
C TYR A 87 -1.79 -7.49 -1.61
N GLN A 88 -1.48 -8.76 -1.37
CA GLN A 88 -1.54 -9.85 -2.35
C GLN A 88 -2.88 -9.97 -3.10
N GLY A 89 -3.96 -9.40 -2.57
CA GLY A 89 -5.25 -9.33 -3.26
C GLY A 89 -5.22 -8.57 -4.59
N SER A 90 -4.13 -7.84 -4.88
CA SER A 90 -3.87 -7.17 -6.16
C SER A 90 -3.68 -8.15 -7.33
N ASN A 91 -3.05 -9.29 -7.07
CA ASN A 91 -2.69 -10.27 -8.09
C ASN A 91 -3.33 -11.66 -7.89
N ARG A 92 -3.99 -11.89 -6.76
CA ARG A 92 -4.70 -13.13 -6.41
C ARG A 92 -6.03 -12.82 -5.77
N VAL A 93 -7.05 -13.61 -6.08
CA VAL A 93 -8.35 -13.47 -5.43
C VAL A 93 -8.23 -13.85 -3.95
N THR A 94 -8.49 -12.89 -3.09
CA THR A 94 -8.53 -13.09 -1.65
C THR A 94 -9.97 -12.97 -1.15
N PRO A 95 -10.48 -13.94 -0.39
CA PRO A 95 -11.82 -13.87 0.18
C PRO A 95 -12.04 -12.59 1.00
N PHE A 96 -13.22 -11.98 0.89
CA PHE A 96 -13.62 -10.77 1.60
C PHE A 96 -12.79 -9.52 1.28
N TYR A 97 -12.21 -9.48 0.09
CA TYR A 97 -11.39 -8.34 -0.34
C TYR A 97 -11.99 -7.59 -1.54
N ASN A 98 -12.73 -8.28 -2.41
CA ASN A 98 -13.51 -7.72 -3.53
C ASN A 98 -12.82 -6.52 -4.22
N VAL A 99 -13.48 -5.35 -4.25
CA VAL A 99 -12.99 -4.15 -4.94
C VAL A 99 -11.64 -3.66 -4.43
N MET A 100 -11.28 -3.94 -3.18
CA MET A 100 -9.94 -3.60 -2.68
C MET A 100 -8.82 -4.32 -3.42
N GLY A 101 -9.06 -5.54 -3.92
CA GLY A 101 -8.10 -6.21 -4.80
C GLY A 101 -7.85 -5.42 -6.09
N VAL A 102 -8.90 -4.90 -6.71
CA VAL A 102 -8.80 -4.05 -7.90
C VAL A 102 -8.09 -2.74 -7.57
N ALA A 103 -8.42 -2.10 -6.46
CA ALA A 103 -7.77 -0.86 -6.02
C ALA A 103 -6.28 -1.07 -5.74
N LYS A 104 -5.88 -2.19 -5.12
CA LYS A 104 -4.47 -2.51 -4.89
C LYS A 104 -3.72 -2.88 -6.18
N ALA A 105 -4.37 -3.51 -7.15
CA ALA A 105 -3.79 -3.72 -8.48
C ALA A 105 -3.54 -2.38 -9.20
N ALA A 106 -4.48 -1.45 -9.11
CA ALA A 106 -4.31 -0.08 -9.61
C ALA A 106 -3.15 0.65 -8.90
N LEU A 107 -3.06 0.54 -7.56
CA LEU A 107 -1.98 1.12 -6.76
C LEU A 107 -0.59 0.58 -7.15
N GLU A 108 -0.46 -0.72 -7.42
CA GLU A 108 0.80 -1.32 -7.88
C GLU A 108 1.17 -0.87 -9.30
N ALA A 109 0.19 -0.71 -10.17
CA ALA A 109 0.42 -0.08 -11.48
C ALA A 109 0.87 1.38 -11.31
N THR A 110 0.17 2.15 -10.47
CA THR A 110 0.53 3.54 -10.13
C THR A 110 1.96 3.65 -9.61
N THR A 111 2.40 2.73 -8.74
CA THR A 111 3.78 2.67 -8.24
C THR A 111 4.79 2.61 -9.38
N ARG A 112 4.57 1.75 -10.38
CA ARG A 112 5.47 1.61 -11.54
C ARG A 112 5.48 2.85 -12.43
N TYR A 113 4.31 3.45 -12.69
CA TYR A 113 4.23 4.67 -13.50
C TYR A 113 4.88 5.87 -12.80
N LEU A 114 4.63 6.05 -11.50
CA LEU A 114 5.29 7.10 -10.72
C LEU A 114 6.81 6.88 -10.62
N ALA A 115 7.28 5.63 -10.50
CA ALA A 115 8.70 5.32 -10.48
C ALA A 115 9.40 5.71 -11.78
N ASN A 116 8.75 5.48 -12.94
CA ASN A 116 9.27 5.90 -14.23
C ASN A 116 9.22 7.43 -14.42
N ASP A 117 8.17 8.05 -13.95
CA ASP A 117 7.93 9.50 -14.11
C ASP A 117 8.88 10.33 -13.23
N LEU A 118 9.08 9.92 -11.98
CA LEU A 118 9.85 10.65 -10.98
C LEU A 118 11.33 10.22 -10.88
N GLY A 119 11.70 9.13 -11.55
CA GLY A 119 13.09 8.62 -11.56
C GLY A 119 14.11 9.63 -12.06
N PRO A 120 13.88 10.41 -13.14
CA PRO A 120 14.78 11.47 -13.59
C PRO A 120 15.06 12.55 -12.54
N ASP A 121 14.15 12.75 -11.58
CA ASP A 121 14.26 13.70 -10.48
C ASP A 121 14.91 13.07 -9.22
N GLY A 122 15.46 11.86 -9.33
CA GLY A 122 16.08 11.16 -8.21
C GLY A 122 15.11 10.63 -7.16
N ILE A 123 13.80 10.59 -7.47
CA ILE A 123 12.77 10.13 -6.55
C ILE A 123 12.41 8.67 -6.86
N ARG A 124 12.56 7.79 -5.87
CA ARG A 124 12.24 6.38 -5.97
C ARG A 124 10.81 6.12 -5.47
N VAL A 125 10.11 5.20 -6.10
CA VAL A 125 8.72 4.87 -5.73
C VAL A 125 8.56 3.35 -5.63
N ASN A 126 8.18 2.87 -4.45
CA ASN A 126 8.04 1.44 -4.19
C ASN A 126 6.77 1.13 -3.37
N ALA A 127 6.38 -0.12 -3.37
CA ALA A 127 5.30 -0.65 -2.55
C ALA A 127 5.78 -1.81 -1.68
N ILE A 128 5.25 -1.92 -0.47
CA ILE A 128 5.39 -3.11 0.37
C ILE A 128 4.06 -3.86 0.36
N SER A 129 4.12 -5.17 0.14
CA SER A 129 2.99 -6.10 0.23
C SER A 129 3.15 -6.97 1.47
N PRO A 130 2.67 -6.53 2.64
CA PRO A 130 2.75 -7.34 3.84
C PRO A 130 1.77 -8.51 3.81
N GLY A 131 2.09 -9.59 4.52
CA GLY A 131 1.14 -10.63 4.86
C GLY A 131 0.02 -10.08 5.78
N PRO A 132 -0.99 -10.90 6.11
CA PRO A 132 -2.03 -10.47 7.02
C PRO A 132 -1.46 -10.12 8.40
N MET A 133 -1.81 -8.94 8.90
CA MET A 133 -1.36 -8.41 10.19
C MET A 133 -2.55 -8.00 11.06
N LYS A 134 -2.33 -8.02 12.38
CA LYS A 134 -3.33 -7.58 13.37
C LYS A 134 -3.34 -6.04 13.47
N THR A 135 -3.93 -5.39 12.48
CA THR A 135 -4.12 -3.93 12.43
C THR A 135 -5.61 -3.58 12.42
N LEU A 136 -5.94 -2.32 12.63
CA LEU A 136 -7.32 -1.82 12.51
C LEU A 136 -7.88 -2.07 11.10
N ALA A 137 -7.09 -1.80 10.07
CA ALA A 137 -7.44 -2.07 8.68
C ALA A 137 -7.66 -3.58 8.43
N GLY A 138 -6.76 -4.43 8.93
CA GLY A 138 -6.89 -5.88 8.85
C GLY A 138 -8.13 -6.42 9.58
N ALA A 139 -8.49 -5.84 10.73
CA ALA A 139 -9.69 -6.20 11.48
C ALA A 139 -11.01 -5.83 10.77
N ALA A 140 -10.98 -4.84 9.88
CA ALA A 140 -12.13 -4.45 9.07
C ALA A 140 -12.47 -5.47 7.97
N ILE A 141 -11.51 -6.29 7.56
CA ILE A 141 -11.69 -7.34 6.54
C ILE A 141 -12.44 -8.53 7.16
N GLY A 142 -13.53 -8.96 6.54
CA GLY A 142 -14.27 -10.15 6.94
C GLY A 142 -13.35 -11.40 6.93
N GLY A 143 -13.48 -12.27 7.94
CA GLY A 143 -12.67 -13.48 7.99
C GLY A 143 -11.19 -13.30 8.31
N ALA A 144 -10.74 -12.09 8.72
CA ALA A 144 -9.34 -11.76 9.00
C ALA A 144 -8.63 -12.78 9.91
N ARG A 145 -9.31 -13.29 10.96
CA ARG A 145 -8.76 -14.32 11.84
C ARG A 145 -8.48 -15.64 11.10
N LYS A 146 -9.33 -16.02 10.16
CA LYS A 146 -9.16 -17.27 9.37
C LYS A 146 -8.00 -17.09 8.39
N THR A 147 -7.94 -15.96 7.69
CA THR A 147 -6.84 -15.64 6.78
C THR A 147 -5.50 -15.59 7.51
N PHE A 148 -5.46 -14.94 8.69
CA PHE A 148 -4.26 -14.88 9.53
C PHE A 148 -3.76 -16.27 9.91
N LYS A 149 -4.64 -17.13 10.42
CA LYS A 149 -4.29 -18.51 10.79
C LYS A 149 -3.87 -19.35 9.57
N HIS A 150 -4.56 -19.19 8.44
CA HIS A 150 -4.24 -19.92 7.22
C HIS A 150 -2.84 -19.55 6.69
N THR A 151 -2.50 -18.27 6.67
CA THR A 151 -1.17 -17.81 6.24
C THR A 151 -0.09 -18.29 7.20
N GLU A 152 -0.32 -18.20 8.52
CA GLU A 152 0.60 -18.70 9.54
C GLU A 152 0.92 -20.18 9.36
N MET A 153 -0.09 -21.00 9.08
CA MET A 153 0.08 -22.46 8.90
C MET A 153 0.75 -22.82 7.57
N ASN A 154 0.57 -22.02 6.53
CA ASN A 154 0.96 -22.40 5.18
C ASN A 154 2.17 -21.63 4.63
N SER A 155 2.48 -20.43 5.12
CA SER A 155 3.65 -19.69 4.64
C SER A 155 4.94 -20.51 4.79
N PRO A 156 5.92 -20.37 3.89
CA PRO A 156 7.22 -21.07 4.03
C PRO A 156 7.88 -20.91 5.40
N LEU A 157 7.79 -19.71 6.01
CA LEU A 157 8.33 -19.47 7.35
C LEU A 157 7.42 -19.92 8.49
N ARG A 158 6.22 -20.48 8.20
CA ARG A 158 5.23 -20.89 9.21
C ARG A 158 4.90 -19.77 10.21
N SER A 159 4.95 -18.54 9.75
CA SER A 159 4.67 -17.35 10.55
C SER A 159 4.08 -16.23 9.70
N ASN A 160 3.30 -15.39 10.34
CA ASN A 160 2.86 -14.14 9.71
C ASN A 160 3.94 -13.06 9.82
N ALA A 161 3.88 -12.07 8.93
CA ALA A 161 4.73 -10.88 9.02
C ALA A 161 4.48 -10.12 10.33
N THR A 162 5.53 -9.53 10.87
CA THR A 162 5.44 -8.61 12.02
C THR A 162 5.53 -7.16 11.56
N LEU A 163 5.11 -6.23 12.41
CA LEU A 163 5.23 -4.79 12.12
C LEU A 163 6.70 -4.38 11.99
N GLU A 164 7.59 -4.99 12.80
CA GLU A 164 9.04 -4.75 12.77
C GLU A 164 9.64 -5.22 11.43
N ALA A 165 9.20 -6.35 10.88
CA ALA A 165 9.67 -6.84 9.59
C ALA A 165 9.25 -5.91 8.44
N VAL A 166 8.01 -5.42 8.48
CA VAL A 166 7.51 -4.43 7.50
C VAL A 166 8.25 -3.10 7.68
N GLY A 167 8.45 -2.65 8.92
CA GLY A 167 9.22 -1.44 9.24
C GLY A 167 10.68 -1.55 8.78
N GLY A 168 11.34 -2.69 8.99
CA GLY A 168 12.70 -2.94 8.50
C GLY A 168 12.81 -2.86 6.97
N THR A 169 11.81 -3.40 6.25
CA THR A 169 11.74 -3.25 4.79
C THR A 169 11.51 -1.81 4.38
N ALA A 170 10.66 -1.07 5.10
CA ALA A 170 10.47 0.36 4.85
C ALA A 170 11.78 1.14 5.06
N VAL A 171 12.51 0.88 6.14
CA VAL A 171 13.83 1.49 6.39
C VAL A 171 14.81 1.19 5.27
N TYR A 172 14.89 -0.06 4.79
CA TYR A 172 15.68 -0.41 3.62
C TYR A 172 15.31 0.45 2.41
N LEU A 173 14.01 0.55 2.08
CA LEU A 173 13.53 1.26 0.90
C LEU A 173 13.74 2.77 0.97
N VAL A 174 13.69 3.38 2.15
CA VAL A 174 13.86 4.84 2.30
C VAL A 174 15.30 5.26 2.52
N SER A 175 16.21 4.32 2.80
CA SER A 175 17.63 4.58 3.02
C SER A 175 18.50 4.38 1.77
N ASP A 176 19.77 4.73 1.87
CA ASP A 176 20.78 4.52 0.82
C ASP A 176 20.97 3.04 0.45
N ALA A 177 20.66 2.11 1.36
CA ALA A 177 20.69 0.68 1.08
C ALA A 177 19.73 0.29 -0.06
N GLY A 178 18.64 1.04 -0.24
CA GLY A 178 17.66 0.87 -1.31
C GLY A 178 17.86 1.79 -2.53
N ALA A 179 19.02 2.45 -2.69
CA ALA A 179 19.27 3.50 -3.70
C ALA A 179 18.95 3.12 -5.14
N TYR A 180 19.04 1.86 -5.50
CA TYR A 180 18.72 1.35 -6.84
C TYR A 180 17.44 0.51 -6.89
N THR A 181 16.57 0.62 -5.87
CA THR A 181 15.29 -0.07 -5.81
C THR A 181 14.17 0.93 -6.08
N THR A 182 13.51 0.83 -7.24
CA THR A 182 12.36 1.65 -7.61
C THR A 182 11.41 0.87 -8.52
N GLY A 183 10.11 1.15 -8.45
CA GLY A 183 9.06 0.48 -9.21
C GLY A 183 8.69 -0.91 -8.67
N GLU A 184 9.23 -1.30 -7.52
CA GLU A 184 9.10 -2.65 -6.98
C GLU A 184 7.93 -2.80 -6.00
N VAL A 185 7.40 -4.03 -5.96
CA VAL A 185 6.45 -4.49 -4.94
C VAL A 185 7.13 -5.57 -4.11
N ILE A 186 7.59 -5.21 -2.92
CA ILE A 186 8.32 -6.14 -2.04
C ILE A 186 7.35 -6.86 -1.11
N CYS A 187 7.28 -8.19 -1.22
CA CYS A 187 6.47 -9.02 -0.35
C CYS A 187 7.17 -9.25 0.99
N VAL A 188 6.44 -8.97 2.08
CA VAL A 188 6.85 -9.24 3.46
C VAL A 188 5.75 -10.09 4.11
N ASP A 189 5.71 -11.38 3.78
CA ASP A 189 4.57 -12.26 4.08
C ASP A 189 4.98 -13.69 4.49
N GLY A 190 6.24 -13.87 4.89
CA GLY A 190 6.79 -15.17 5.23
C GLY A 190 6.92 -16.11 4.01
N GLY A 191 6.90 -15.55 2.80
CA GLY A 191 6.97 -16.29 1.54
C GLY A 191 5.61 -16.83 1.06
N TYR A 192 4.50 -16.43 1.67
CA TYR A 192 3.18 -16.94 1.31
C TYR A 192 2.81 -16.69 -0.15
N HIS A 193 3.25 -15.58 -0.73
CA HIS A 193 2.96 -15.20 -2.12
C HIS A 193 3.49 -16.18 -3.18
N VAL A 194 4.51 -16.99 -2.88
CA VAL A 194 5.09 -17.96 -3.84
C VAL A 194 4.30 -19.27 -3.93
N LEU A 195 3.34 -19.49 -3.02
CA LEU A 195 2.62 -20.75 -2.94
C LEU A 195 1.54 -20.88 -4.00
N GLY A 196 1.51 -22.02 -4.67
CA GLY A 196 0.39 -22.45 -5.52
C GLY A 196 -0.67 -23.23 -4.75
N MET A 197 -0.30 -23.91 -3.65
CA MET A 197 -1.16 -24.78 -2.84
C MET A 197 -0.81 -24.63 -1.35
N PRO A 198 -1.72 -25.00 -0.45
CA PRO A 198 -1.39 -25.16 0.97
C PRO A 198 -0.23 -26.15 1.17
N GLN A 199 0.39 -26.12 2.33
CA GLN A 199 1.40 -27.11 2.69
C GLN A 199 0.78 -28.52 2.77
N SER A 200 1.56 -29.56 2.47
CA SER A 200 1.07 -30.94 2.40
C SER A 200 0.38 -31.42 3.68
N GLU A 201 0.84 -30.95 4.85
CA GLU A 201 0.24 -31.24 6.14
C GLU A 201 -1.10 -30.53 6.39
N ASN A 202 -1.52 -29.62 5.50
CA ASN A 202 -2.75 -28.81 5.60
C ASN A 202 -3.74 -29.05 4.45
N ILE A 203 -3.52 -30.12 3.67
CA ILE A 203 -4.41 -30.59 2.59
C ILE A 203 -5.40 -31.65 3.07
#